data_6eac6302129c28231db33b015acc8e41
#
_entry.id   6eac6302129c28231db33b015acc8e41
#
_cell.length_a   1.000
_cell.length_b   1.000
_cell.length_c   1.000
_cell.angle_alpha   90.00
_cell.angle_beta   90.00
_cell.angle_gamma   90.00
#
_symmetry.space_group_name_H-M   'P 1'
#
loop_
_entity.id
_entity.type
_entity.pdbx_description
1 polymer ?
#
loop_
_entity_poly.entity_id
_entity_poly.type
_entity_poly.pdbx_seq_one_letter_code
_entity_poly.pdbx_strand_id
1 'polypeptide(L)'
;MAANQSSPGVVVQERDLTTITTAATENIGLIAAPFELGPVEEIVEISSERDLVDRFGKPNDNNYEYWYTAAQFLSYGGTLKTVRIDSTTLKNAVSNGTAVKVKNLQDYETTYEGGTNTWFYGSRTAGTKGNSIGIFKTDSGADQIAVVPAPGSGNDWEFVADEAVSATGGAAGKVFKYSVVLTVTTVVGDFTPGTSTTVAISGSNQTVDVLAWDPANKKLELGIPSGGITGILADGQTVTQGSNTAVIAASGIERRVYIAKNKSTIDFAAADSIQDTNSNAAAISSVRDEYLEREYLPGVKWINVAPRPGTSLYASNAGGFRDEVHVIVVDVDGGITGTTGAVLERFVGLSKASDAKTSVGETNYYKEVIKQRSEYIYWGKHETGLFSATSTASDGNWGQTAASRQFNLLRSSTGSTD
;
A
#
# COMPACT_ATOMS: atom_id res chain seq x y z
N MET A 1 -54.96 -50.74 5.47
CA MET A 1 -55.81 -51.94 5.55
C MET A 1 -57.17 -51.46 6.06
N ALA A 2 -58.19 -51.64 5.26
CA ALA A 2 -59.62 -51.35 5.71
C ALA A 2 -60.04 -52.42 6.70
N ALA A 3 -60.38 -52.04 7.90
CA ALA A 3 -60.96 -52.96 8.89
C ALA A 3 -62.32 -53.43 8.45
N ASN A 4 -62.49 -54.76 8.18
CA ASN A 4 -63.79 -55.37 7.90
C ASN A 4 -64.56 -55.43 9.21
N GLN A 5 -65.63 -54.66 9.28
CA GLN A 5 -66.55 -54.66 10.40
C GLN A 5 -67.65 -55.68 10.13
N SER A 6 -67.75 -56.73 10.96
CA SER A 6 -68.71 -57.83 10.80
C SER A 6 -70.03 -57.63 11.60
N SER A 7 -70.22 -56.50 12.24
CA SER A 7 -71.50 -56.12 12.92
C SER A 7 -71.67 -54.60 12.89
N PRO A 8 -72.95 -54.11 13.04
CA PRO A 8 -73.17 -52.68 13.02
C PRO A 8 -72.48 -52.00 14.17
N GLY A 9 -71.55 -51.07 13.83
CA GLY A 9 -70.82 -50.24 14.75
C GLY A 9 -70.36 -48.97 14.07
N VAL A 10 -69.97 -47.98 14.88
CA VAL A 10 -69.52 -46.70 14.39
C VAL A 10 -67.98 -46.78 14.24
N VAL A 11 -67.48 -46.61 13.03
CA VAL A 11 -66.04 -46.47 12.79
C VAL A 11 -65.71 -44.96 12.93
N VAL A 12 -64.96 -44.61 13.98
CA VAL A 12 -64.42 -43.27 14.14
C VAL A 12 -63.07 -43.29 13.47
N GLN A 13 -62.91 -42.57 12.37
CA GLN A 13 -61.60 -42.28 11.76
C GLN A 13 -61.20 -40.91 12.24
N GLU A 14 -60.18 -40.87 13.08
CA GLU A 14 -59.49 -39.63 13.46
C GLU A 14 -58.58 -39.24 12.28
N ARG A 15 -58.89 -38.15 11.64
CA ARG A 15 -58.08 -37.56 10.59
C ARG A 15 -57.42 -36.35 11.19
N ASP A 16 -56.12 -36.46 11.49
CA ASP A 16 -55.32 -35.33 11.92
C ASP A 16 -55.16 -34.36 10.75
N LEU A 17 -55.90 -33.24 10.82
CA LEU A 17 -55.84 -32.14 9.86
C LEU A 17 -54.84 -31.07 10.31
N THR A 18 -54.07 -31.32 11.39
CA THR A 18 -53.10 -30.36 11.94
C THR A 18 -51.73 -30.44 11.27
N THR A 19 -51.48 -31.37 10.35
CA THR A 19 -50.30 -31.27 9.47
C THR A 19 -50.53 -30.24 8.36
N ILE A 20 -50.83 -29.01 8.75
CA ILE A 20 -50.45 -27.88 7.93
C ILE A 20 -48.92 -27.76 8.13
N THR A 21 -48.16 -28.40 7.27
CA THR A 21 -46.82 -27.91 6.99
C THR A 21 -47.03 -26.50 6.45
N THR A 22 -46.95 -25.52 7.34
CA THR A 22 -46.67 -24.15 6.91
C THR A 22 -45.40 -24.26 6.08
N ALA A 23 -45.53 -24.21 4.77
CA ALA A 23 -44.39 -23.95 3.92
C ALA A 23 -43.70 -22.73 4.56
N ALA A 24 -42.49 -22.92 5.06
CA ALA A 24 -41.72 -21.80 5.51
C ALA A 24 -41.58 -20.88 4.28
N THR A 25 -42.44 -19.86 4.23
CA THR A 25 -42.36 -18.83 3.20
C THR A 25 -41.05 -18.11 3.51
N GLU A 26 -40.03 -18.42 2.71
CA GLU A 26 -38.80 -17.64 2.76
C GLU A 26 -39.18 -16.18 2.55
N ASN A 27 -38.92 -15.35 3.56
CA ASN A 27 -39.23 -13.94 3.49
C ASN A 27 -38.08 -13.25 2.75
N ILE A 28 -38.20 -13.18 1.41
CA ILE A 28 -37.20 -12.56 0.55
C ILE A 28 -37.68 -11.20 0.08
N GLY A 29 -36.93 -10.15 0.42
CA GLY A 29 -37.17 -8.78 -0.07
C GLY A 29 -36.19 -8.38 -1.16
N LEU A 30 -36.50 -7.34 -1.90
CA LEU A 30 -35.60 -6.67 -2.85
C LEU A 30 -35.62 -5.17 -2.62
N ILE A 31 -34.45 -4.56 -2.56
CA ILE A 31 -34.30 -3.11 -2.52
C ILE A 31 -33.21 -2.65 -3.50
N ALA A 32 -33.49 -1.59 -4.26
CA ALA A 32 -32.51 -0.88 -5.07
C ALA A 32 -32.42 0.57 -4.55
N ALA A 33 -31.22 0.98 -4.13
CA ALA A 33 -31.07 2.26 -3.45
C ALA A 33 -29.65 2.88 -3.63
N PRO A 34 -29.49 4.19 -3.38
CA PRO A 34 -28.21 4.88 -3.45
C PRO A 34 -27.39 4.65 -2.18
N PHE A 35 -26.95 3.43 -1.98
CA PHE A 35 -26.08 3.09 -0.86
C PHE A 35 -24.68 3.70 -1.04
N GLU A 36 -23.99 3.97 0.06
CA GLU A 36 -22.67 4.62 0.06
C GLU A 36 -21.55 3.67 -0.37
N LEU A 37 -21.63 2.40 0.03
CA LEU A 37 -20.65 1.36 -0.28
C LEU A 37 -21.27 0.25 -1.12
N GLY A 38 -20.44 -0.70 -1.53
CA GLY A 38 -20.84 -1.91 -2.22
C GLY A 38 -20.75 -1.84 -3.75
N PRO A 39 -20.90 -2.99 -4.41
CA PRO A 39 -20.89 -3.08 -5.85
C PRO A 39 -22.14 -2.43 -6.47
N VAL A 40 -21.93 -1.84 -7.65
CA VAL A 40 -23.00 -1.16 -8.39
C VAL A 40 -23.63 -2.14 -9.38
N GLU A 41 -24.94 -2.11 -9.50
CA GLU A 41 -25.72 -2.99 -10.42
C GLU A 41 -25.47 -4.50 -10.20
N GLU A 42 -25.14 -4.89 -8.98
CA GLU A 42 -24.96 -6.28 -8.58
C GLU A 42 -25.94 -6.62 -7.44
N ILE A 43 -26.54 -7.80 -7.50
CA ILE A 43 -27.44 -8.28 -6.45
C ILE A 43 -26.59 -8.89 -5.34
N VAL A 44 -26.65 -8.30 -4.15
CA VAL A 44 -25.99 -8.81 -2.95
C VAL A 44 -27.04 -9.27 -1.95
N GLU A 45 -26.91 -10.48 -1.44
CA GLU A 45 -27.80 -11.01 -0.40
C GLU A 45 -27.32 -10.56 0.99
N ILE A 46 -28.23 -9.98 1.75
CA ILE A 46 -28.02 -9.46 3.10
C ILE A 46 -28.96 -10.18 4.06
N SER A 47 -28.41 -10.69 5.15
CA SER A 47 -29.18 -11.46 6.14
C SER A 47 -29.34 -10.77 7.50
N SER A 48 -28.62 -9.68 7.73
CA SER A 48 -28.65 -8.94 9.00
C SER A 48 -28.32 -7.45 8.79
N GLU A 49 -28.73 -6.62 9.75
CA GLU A 49 -28.38 -5.20 9.76
C GLU A 49 -26.85 -4.99 9.79
N ARG A 50 -26.13 -5.85 10.51
CA ARG A 50 -24.67 -5.79 10.55
C ARG A 50 -24.07 -6.04 9.16
N ASP A 51 -24.55 -7.05 8.44
CA ASP A 51 -24.11 -7.35 7.08
C ASP A 51 -24.46 -6.19 6.12
N LEU A 52 -25.60 -5.51 6.33
CA LEU A 52 -25.96 -4.30 5.60
C LEU A 52 -24.94 -3.17 5.85
N VAL A 53 -24.55 -2.92 7.10
CA VAL A 53 -23.53 -1.92 7.45
C VAL A 53 -22.17 -2.27 6.84
N ASP A 54 -21.77 -3.53 6.96
CA ASP A 54 -20.43 -3.97 6.52
C ASP A 54 -20.30 -3.88 4.98
N ARG A 55 -21.38 -4.17 4.22
CA ARG A 55 -21.34 -4.19 2.75
C ARG A 55 -21.79 -2.88 2.10
N PHE A 56 -22.78 -2.20 2.66
CA PHE A 56 -23.40 -1.03 2.04
C PHE A 56 -23.21 0.28 2.82
N GLY A 57 -22.51 0.20 3.94
CA GLY A 57 -22.18 1.36 4.77
C GLY A 57 -23.30 1.74 5.75
N LYS A 58 -23.06 2.83 6.46
CA LYS A 58 -23.99 3.40 7.45
C LYS A 58 -25.01 4.32 6.78
N PRO A 59 -26.17 4.58 7.43
CA PRO A 59 -27.10 5.60 6.93
C PRO A 59 -26.45 6.98 6.96
N ASN A 60 -26.75 7.79 5.95
CA ASN A 60 -26.37 9.19 5.82
C ASN A 60 -27.56 10.03 5.32
N ASP A 61 -27.36 11.34 5.18
CA ASP A 61 -28.41 12.27 4.80
C ASP A 61 -29.03 11.99 3.41
N ASN A 62 -28.30 11.27 2.54
CA ASN A 62 -28.76 10.97 1.18
C ASN A 62 -29.45 9.60 1.04
N ASN A 63 -29.27 8.69 2.01
CA ASN A 63 -29.76 7.32 1.87
C ASN A 63 -30.53 6.80 3.09
N TYR A 64 -30.72 7.59 4.15
CA TYR A 64 -31.27 7.12 5.43
C TYR A 64 -32.66 6.47 5.28
N GLU A 65 -33.53 6.97 4.42
CA GLU A 65 -34.87 6.43 4.22
C GLU A 65 -34.81 5.00 3.67
N TYR A 66 -33.99 4.78 2.67
CA TYR A 66 -33.78 3.46 2.07
C TYR A 66 -33.06 2.52 3.03
N TRP A 67 -32.04 3.06 3.71
CA TRP A 67 -31.25 2.29 4.65
C TRP A 67 -32.08 1.77 5.82
N TYR A 68 -32.88 2.62 6.46
CA TYR A 68 -33.76 2.19 7.55
C TYR A 68 -34.92 1.28 7.07
N THR A 69 -35.38 1.44 5.85
CA THR A 69 -36.34 0.52 5.24
C THR A 69 -35.73 -0.89 5.10
N ALA A 70 -34.51 -0.99 4.64
CA ALA A 70 -33.75 -2.24 4.55
C ALA A 70 -33.52 -2.87 5.94
N ALA A 71 -33.04 -2.08 6.91
CA ALA A 71 -32.79 -2.52 8.28
C ALA A 71 -34.08 -3.02 8.95
N GLN A 72 -35.22 -2.30 8.77
CA GLN A 72 -36.50 -2.69 9.31
C GLN A 72 -36.97 -4.03 8.71
N PHE A 73 -36.82 -4.25 7.39
CA PHE A 73 -37.14 -5.53 6.77
C PHE A 73 -36.31 -6.68 7.37
N LEU A 74 -34.99 -6.47 7.53
CA LEU A 74 -34.08 -7.46 8.10
C LEU A 74 -34.41 -7.79 9.56
N SER A 75 -34.96 -6.85 10.32
CA SER A 75 -35.39 -7.09 11.71
C SER A 75 -36.50 -8.13 11.85
N TYR A 76 -37.26 -8.40 10.79
CA TYR A 76 -38.26 -9.45 10.73
C TYR A 76 -37.72 -10.83 10.33
N GLY A 77 -36.40 -10.97 10.17
CA GLY A 77 -35.72 -12.26 9.91
C GLY A 77 -35.83 -12.75 8.45
N GLY A 78 -35.92 -11.81 7.50
CA GLY A 78 -35.91 -12.11 6.07
C GLY A 78 -34.51 -12.02 5.45
N THR A 79 -34.34 -12.54 4.23
CA THR A 79 -33.18 -12.30 3.36
C THR A 79 -33.50 -11.15 2.43
N LEU A 80 -32.64 -10.15 2.39
CA LEU A 80 -32.80 -8.97 1.54
C LEU A 80 -31.81 -9.03 0.36
N LYS A 81 -32.34 -9.01 -0.86
CA LYS A 81 -31.55 -8.81 -2.09
C LYS A 81 -31.38 -7.31 -2.30
N THR A 82 -30.16 -6.84 -2.18
CA THR A 82 -29.85 -5.41 -2.22
C THR A 82 -29.06 -5.10 -3.47
N VAL A 83 -29.45 -4.02 -4.16
CA VAL A 83 -28.78 -3.52 -5.35
C VAL A 83 -28.42 -2.05 -5.12
N ARG A 84 -27.14 -1.72 -5.26
CA ARG A 84 -26.71 -0.32 -5.32
C ARG A 84 -26.97 0.24 -6.70
N ILE A 85 -27.73 1.32 -6.78
CA ILE A 85 -28.03 1.98 -8.07
C ILE A 85 -26.81 2.73 -8.60
N ASP A 86 -26.71 2.78 -9.92
CA ASP A 86 -25.68 3.55 -10.62
C ASP A 86 -26.05 5.04 -10.74
N SER A 87 -25.03 5.87 -10.88
CA SER A 87 -25.13 7.29 -11.22
C SER A 87 -24.09 7.66 -12.27
N THR A 88 -24.40 8.61 -13.14
CA THR A 88 -23.45 9.08 -14.15
C THR A 88 -22.18 9.69 -13.58
N THR A 89 -22.24 10.20 -12.35
CA THR A 89 -21.12 10.84 -11.64
C THR A 89 -20.35 9.89 -10.76
N LEU A 90 -20.92 8.71 -10.46
CA LEU A 90 -20.31 7.73 -9.57
C LEU A 90 -19.06 7.11 -10.20
N LYS A 91 -17.92 7.23 -9.54
CA LYS A 91 -16.61 6.73 -9.99
C LYS A 91 -15.81 6.15 -8.83
N ASN A 92 -14.89 5.25 -9.18
CA ASN A 92 -13.93 4.69 -8.23
C ASN A 92 -12.69 5.57 -8.16
N ALA A 93 -12.18 5.82 -6.96
CA ALA A 93 -10.90 6.46 -6.77
C ALA A 93 -9.77 5.57 -7.28
N VAL A 94 -8.75 6.18 -7.88
CA VAL A 94 -7.59 5.47 -8.42
C VAL A 94 -6.27 6.11 -7.99
N SER A 95 -5.23 5.31 -7.88
CA SER A 95 -3.92 5.75 -7.39
C SER A 95 -3.11 6.58 -8.38
N ASN A 96 -3.51 6.69 -9.61
CA ASN A 96 -2.86 7.52 -10.63
C ASN A 96 -3.83 7.74 -11.78
N GLY A 97 -3.86 8.93 -12.32
CA GLY A 97 -4.75 9.27 -13.43
C GLY A 97 -6.14 9.75 -12.99
N THR A 98 -7.10 9.65 -13.90
CA THR A 98 -8.48 10.11 -13.68
C THR A 98 -9.32 8.98 -13.08
N ALA A 99 -10.22 9.31 -12.16
CA ALA A 99 -11.17 8.37 -11.58
C ALA A 99 -11.95 7.60 -12.66
N VAL A 100 -12.04 6.30 -12.47
CA VAL A 100 -12.68 5.37 -13.43
C VAL A 100 -14.01 4.86 -12.87
N LYS A 101 -14.83 4.29 -13.72
CA LYS A 101 -16.07 3.65 -13.32
C LYS A 101 -15.91 2.14 -13.42
N VAL A 102 -15.77 1.48 -12.28
CA VAL A 102 -15.78 0.03 -12.16
C VAL A 102 -16.99 -0.34 -11.32
N LYS A 103 -18.01 -0.91 -11.92
CA LYS A 103 -19.30 -1.16 -11.25
C LYS A 103 -19.19 -2.28 -10.22
N ASN A 104 -18.58 -3.40 -10.62
CA ASN A 104 -18.47 -4.62 -9.83
C ASN A 104 -17.31 -5.49 -10.33
N LEU A 105 -17.14 -6.68 -9.76
CA LEU A 105 -16.06 -7.58 -10.13
C LEU A 105 -16.14 -8.03 -11.59
N GLN A 106 -17.34 -8.30 -12.12
CA GLN A 106 -17.51 -8.72 -13.50
C GLN A 106 -17.11 -7.62 -14.50
N ASP A 107 -17.47 -6.38 -14.22
CA ASP A 107 -17.06 -5.23 -15.02
C ASP A 107 -15.52 -5.03 -14.97
N TYR A 108 -14.91 -5.21 -13.79
CA TYR A 108 -13.45 -5.19 -13.65
C TYR A 108 -12.79 -6.28 -14.52
N GLU A 109 -13.25 -7.52 -14.43
CA GLU A 109 -12.67 -8.65 -15.18
C GLU A 109 -12.82 -8.51 -16.69
N THR A 110 -13.93 -7.96 -17.15
CA THR A 110 -14.18 -7.81 -18.60
C THR A 110 -13.52 -6.59 -19.21
N THR A 111 -13.38 -5.49 -18.46
CA THR A 111 -12.97 -4.19 -18.99
C THR A 111 -11.57 -3.80 -18.60
N TYR A 112 -11.14 -4.10 -17.38
CA TYR A 112 -9.94 -3.52 -16.77
C TYR A 112 -8.81 -4.50 -16.49
N GLU A 113 -9.09 -5.77 -16.22
CA GLU A 113 -8.07 -6.74 -15.78
C GLU A 113 -6.96 -6.98 -16.81
N GLY A 114 -7.27 -7.07 -18.07
CA GLY A 114 -6.31 -7.29 -19.16
C GLY A 114 -6.03 -6.03 -20.01
N GLY A 115 -6.60 -4.89 -19.61
CA GLY A 115 -6.55 -3.66 -20.37
C GLY A 115 -5.31 -2.80 -20.11
N THR A 116 -5.17 -1.74 -20.90
CA THR A 116 -4.13 -0.73 -20.75
C THR A 116 -4.59 0.33 -19.75
N ASN A 117 -4.50 0.02 -18.48
CA ASN A 117 -4.88 0.98 -17.43
C ASN A 117 -3.82 2.05 -17.25
N THR A 118 -4.26 3.28 -16.98
CA THR A 118 -3.36 4.39 -16.60
C THR A 118 -3.06 4.40 -15.10
N TRP A 119 -3.87 3.70 -14.30
CA TRP A 119 -3.81 3.64 -12.84
C TRP A 119 -3.20 2.32 -12.34
N PHE A 120 -2.61 2.36 -11.13
CA PHE A 120 -1.99 1.19 -10.50
C PHE A 120 -3.00 0.39 -9.67
N TYR A 121 -3.77 1.08 -8.86
CA TYR A 121 -4.82 0.49 -8.00
C TYR A 121 -6.07 1.37 -8.07
N GLY A 122 -7.22 0.74 -7.95
CA GLY A 122 -8.51 1.43 -7.85
C GLY A 122 -9.31 0.91 -6.65
N SER A 123 -10.15 1.74 -6.05
CA SER A 123 -11.05 1.29 -5.00
C SER A 123 -12.10 0.31 -5.57
N ARG A 124 -12.46 -0.72 -4.83
CA ARG A 124 -13.58 -1.62 -5.22
C ARG A 124 -14.93 -0.95 -5.11
N THR A 125 -15.05 0.00 -4.20
CA THR A 125 -16.27 0.77 -4.02
C THR A 125 -16.16 2.10 -4.75
N ALA A 126 -17.13 2.38 -5.62
CA ALA A 126 -17.28 3.69 -6.23
C ALA A 126 -17.78 4.70 -5.20
N GLY A 127 -17.34 5.96 -5.29
CA GLY A 127 -17.70 7.05 -4.40
C GLY A 127 -16.53 7.63 -3.63
N THR A 128 -16.82 8.66 -2.82
CA THR A 128 -15.81 9.46 -2.12
C THR A 128 -15.03 8.71 -1.04
N LYS A 129 -15.60 7.64 -0.49
CA LYS A 129 -14.92 6.77 0.50
C LYS A 129 -13.62 6.17 -0.03
N GLY A 130 -13.57 5.87 -1.32
CA GLY A 130 -12.35 5.39 -1.96
C GLY A 130 -11.17 6.37 -1.86
N ASN A 131 -11.42 7.66 -1.67
CA ASN A 131 -10.37 8.68 -1.51
C ASN A 131 -9.58 8.54 -0.20
N SER A 132 -10.15 7.87 0.81
CA SER A 132 -9.47 7.62 2.08
C SER A 132 -8.54 6.40 2.05
N ILE A 133 -8.52 5.64 0.97
CA ILE A 133 -7.70 4.43 0.86
C ILE A 133 -6.27 4.80 0.46
N GLY A 134 -5.31 4.41 1.28
CA GLY A 134 -3.89 4.42 0.95
C GLY A 134 -3.35 3.01 0.81
N ILE A 135 -2.50 2.78 -0.20
CA ILE A 135 -1.86 1.49 -0.44
C ILE A 135 -0.36 1.66 -0.25
N PHE A 136 0.16 0.96 0.74
CA PHE A 136 1.58 0.96 1.04
C PHE A 136 2.18 -0.39 0.70
N LYS A 137 3.37 -0.36 0.10
CA LYS A 137 4.10 -1.55 -0.31
C LYS A 137 5.53 -1.47 0.16
N THR A 138 6.08 -2.62 0.49
CA THR A 138 7.50 -2.75 0.76
C THR A 138 8.02 -4.10 0.27
N ASP A 139 9.18 -4.10 -0.30
CA ASP A 139 9.95 -5.31 -0.57
C ASP A 139 11.26 -5.31 0.24
N SER A 140 12.20 -6.18 -0.08
CA SER A 140 13.47 -6.25 0.65
C SER A 140 14.24 -4.92 0.68
N GLY A 141 14.18 -4.11 -0.37
CA GLY A 141 14.80 -2.79 -0.44
C GLY A 141 16.27 -2.76 -0.07
N ALA A 142 16.66 -1.69 0.63
CA ALA A 142 17.99 -1.63 1.24
C ALA A 142 18.10 -2.53 2.47
N ASP A 143 19.22 -3.18 2.65
CA ASP A 143 19.51 -4.00 3.83
C ASP A 143 20.06 -3.16 4.96
N GLN A 144 20.96 -2.25 4.63
CA GLN A 144 21.73 -1.48 5.60
C GLN A 144 21.75 0.00 5.23
N ILE A 145 21.85 0.83 6.25
CA ILE A 145 22.20 2.25 6.15
C ILE A 145 23.62 2.41 6.68
N ALA A 146 24.54 2.74 5.81
CA ALA A 146 25.88 3.15 6.20
C ALA A 146 25.92 4.68 6.38
N VAL A 147 26.29 5.13 7.56
CA VAL A 147 26.50 6.54 7.84
C VAL A 147 27.96 6.89 7.53
N VAL A 148 28.16 7.90 6.71
CA VAL A 148 29.49 8.34 6.30
C VAL A 148 29.76 9.79 6.74
N PRO A 149 31.02 10.16 7.07
CA PRO A 149 31.37 11.53 7.41
C PRO A 149 31.35 12.44 6.17
N ALA A 150 31.49 13.73 6.36
CA ALA A 150 31.73 14.64 5.26
C ALA A 150 33.06 14.31 4.55
N PRO A 151 33.14 14.55 3.22
CA PRO A 151 34.46 14.51 2.56
C PRO A 151 35.40 15.57 3.15
N GLY A 152 36.71 15.28 3.11
CA GLY A 152 37.72 16.19 3.68
C GLY A 152 37.92 17.49 2.90
N SER A 153 37.56 17.50 1.62
CA SER A 153 37.65 18.65 0.71
C SER A 153 36.90 18.40 -0.58
N GLY A 154 36.67 19.43 -1.36
CA GLY A 154 36.01 19.34 -2.67
C GLY A 154 34.51 19.45 -2.60
N ASN A 155 33.81 18.55 -3.24
CA ASN A 155 32.33 18.48 -3.25
C ASN A 155 31.84 17.44 -2.25
N ASP A 156 30.58 17.53 -1.84
CA ASP A 156 29.93 16.50 -1.02
C ASP A 156 29.78 15.18 -1.80
N TRP A 157 29.55 14.07 -1.08
CA TRP A 157 29.46 12.76 -1.72
C TRP A 157 28.31 12.69 -2.72
N GLU A 158 28.55 11.96 -3.81
CA GLU A 158 27.54 11.62 -4.80
C GLU A 158 27.50 10.09 -4.98
N PHE A 159 26.76 9.40 -4.11
CA PHE A 159 26.46 7.98 -4.29
C PHE A 159 25.19 7.82 -5.11
N VAL A 160 25.33 7.33 -6.35
CA VAL A 160 24.21 7.22 -7.29
C VAL A 160 23.47 5.91 -7.10
N ALA A 161 22.12 5.95 -7.13
CA ALA A 161 21.30 4.74 -7.05
C ALA A 161 21.65 3.73 -8.16
N ASP A 162 21.54 2.44 -7.86
CA ASP A 162 21.93 1.29 -8.69
C ASP A 162 23.43 1.11 -8.94
N GLU A 163 24.26 2.02 -8.48
CA GLU A 163 25.71 1.90 -8.60
C GLU A 163 26.27 0.81 -7.67
N ALA A 164 27.26 0.06 -8.16
CA ALA A 164 27.91 -0.96 -7.35
C ALA A 164 28.79 -0.33 -6.28
N VAL A 165 28.70 -0.88 -5.07
CA VAL A 165 29.55 -0.51 -3.93
C VAL A 165 30.21 -1.73 -3.33
N SER A 166 31.42 -1.51 -2.84
CA SER A 166 32.19 -2.51 -2.10
C SER A 166 32.77 -1.91 -0.84
N ALA A 167 33.13 -2.76 0.12
CA ALA A 167 33.82 -2.34 1.33
C ALA A 167 35.14 -3.08 1.51
N THR A 168 36.04 -2.47 2.25
CA THR A 168 37.36 -3.06 2.58
C THR A 168 37.24 -4.39 3.32
N GLY A 169 36.14 -4.61 4.07
CA GLY A 169 35.82 -5.87 4.72
C GLY A 169 35.35 -6.98 3.77
N GLY A 170 35.21 -6.71 2.46
CA GLY A 170 34.75 -7.67 1.45
C GLY A 170 33.24 -7.69 1.25
N ALA A 171 32.48 -6.81 1.91
CA ALA A 171 31.07 -6.61 1.64
C ALA A 171 30.87 -5.97 0.26
N ALA A 172 29.81 -6.35 -0.43
CA ALA A 172 29.48 -5.82 -1.75
C ALA A 172 27.95 -5.70 -1.93
N GLY A 173 27.53 -4.70 -2.68
CA GLY A 173 26.14 -4.43 -2.93
C GLY A 173 25.95 -3.37 -3.99
N LYS A 174 24.78 -2.76 -3.96
CA LYS A 174 24.42 -1.58 -4.75
C LYS A 174 23.89 -0.47 -3.86
N VAL A 175 24.13 0.76 -4.27
CA VAL A 175 23.46 1.91 -3.68
C VAL A 175 21.96 1.82 -4.00
N PHE A 176 21.14 1.73 -2.97
CA PHE A 176 19.70 1.78 -3.12
C PHE A 176 19.21 3.25 -3.19
N LYS A 177 19.77 4.07 -2.32
CA LYS A 177 19.49 5.50 -2.21
C LYS A 177 20.66 6.17 -1.46
N TYR A 178 20.96 7.41 -1.82
CA TYR A 178 21.78 8.29 -1.00
C TYR A 178 20.95 9.47 -0.53
N SER A 179 21.05 9.82 0.73
CA SER A 179 20.39 11.00 1.28
C SER A 179 21.19 11.62 2.41
N VAL A 180 20.90 12.90 2.66
CA VAL A 180 21.44 13.65 3.80
C VAL A 180 20.28 14.04 4.70
N VAL A 181 20.32 13.60 5.94
CA VAL A 181 19.34 13.98 6.95
C VAL A 181 19.90 15.13 7.76
N LEU A 182 19.17 16.24 7.76
CA LEU A 182 19.50 17.45 8.48
C LEU A 182 18.63 17.58 9.72
N THR A 183 19.25 17.83 10.86
CA THR A 183 18.56 18.42 12.00
C THR A 183 18.63 19.93 11.84
N VAL A 184 17.49 20.60 11.87
CA VAL A 184 17.41 22.03 11.56
C VAL A 184 16.86 22.85 12.73
N THR A 185 17.23 24.11 12.73
CA THR A 185 16.78 25.15 13.70
C THR A 185 16.24 26.34 12.95
N THR A 186 15.67 27.32 13.66
CA THR A 186 15.17 28.58 13.07
C THR A 186 14.26 28.30 11.87
N VAL A 187 13.29 27.36 12.05
CA VAL A 187 12.40 26.91 10.98
C VAL A 187 11.31 27.95 10.76
N VAL A 188 11.11 28.34 9.51
CA VAL A 188 9.98 29.16 9.04
C VAL A 188 9.24 28.38 7.99
N GLY A 189 7.97 28.08 8.24
CA GLY A 189 7.10 27.29 7.36
C GLY A 189 7.47 25.80 7.30
N ASP A 190 6.71 25.06 6.50
CA ASP A 190 6.88 23.62 6.30
C ASP A 190 7.48 23.32 4.92
N PHE A 191 8.42 22.39 4.88
CA PHE A 191 9.01 21.91 3.62
C PHE A 191 8.09 20.88 2.97
N THR A 192 7.97 20.97 1.64
CA THR A 192 7.12 20.08 0.84
C THR A 192 7.97 18.96 0.22
N PRO A 193 7.83 17.70 0.65
CA PRO A 193 8.49 16.57 0.03
C PRO A 193 8.12 16.40 -1.46
N GLY A 194 9.05 15.83 -2.24
CA GLY A 194 8.88 15.63 -3.68
C GLY A 194 9.12 16.88 -4.54
N THR A 195 9.58 17.96 -3.94
CA THR A 195 9.94 19.21 -4.64
C THR A 195 11.38 19.61 -4.35
N SER A 196 11.98 20.35 -5.27
CA SER A 196 13.34 20.84 -5.10
C SER A 196 13.41 22.01 -4.12
N THR A 197 14.54 22.12 -3.43
CA THR A 197 14.89 23.22 -2.54
C THR A 197 16.33 23.67 -2.83
N THR A 198 16.75 24.76 -2.25
CA THR A 198 18.13 25.24 -2.37
C THR A 198 18.83 25.27 -1.02
N VAL A 199 20.11 24.94 -1.02
CA VAL A 199 20.99 25.10 0.13
C VAL A 199 22.12 26.06 -0.24
N ALA A 200 22.33 27.08 0.58
CA ALA A 200 23.42 28.03 0.39
C ALA A 200 24.75 27.43 0.86
N ILE A 201 25.59 26.98 -0.08
CA ILE A 201 26.90 26.40 0.19
C ILE A 201 27.97 27.36 -0.32
N SER A 202 28.86 27.81 0.56
CA SER A 202 29.99 28.71 0.21
C SER A 202 29.57 29.94 -0.64
N GLY A 203 28.37 30.49 -0.36
CA GLY A 203 27.85 31.66 -1.08
C GLY A 203 27.14 31.34 -2.40
N SER A 204 27.03 30.09 -2.78
CA SER A 204 26.28 29.64 -3.98
C SER A 204 25.10 28.75 -3.58
N ASN A 205 23.95 28.98 -4.20
CA ASN A 205 22.78 28.12 -3.99
C ASN A 205 22.92 26.82 -4.78
N GLN A 206 22.88 25.71 -4.07
CA GLN A 206 22.85 24.37 -4.67
C GLN A 206 21.42 23.84 -4.63
N THR A 207 20.93 23.27 -5.72
CA THR A 207 19.60 22.66 -5.78
C THR A 207 19.66 21.22 -5.33
N VAL A 208 18.76 20.85 -4.42
CA VAL A 208 18.62 19.49 -3.86
C VAL A 208 17.14 19.16 -3.76
N ASP A 209 16.78 17.89 -3.66
CA ASP A 209 15.38 17.47 -3.55
C ASP A 209 15.01 17.23 -2.09
N VAL A 210 13.82 17.69 -1.69
CA VAL A 210 13.24 17.35 -0.39
C VAL A 210 12.62 15.96 -0.47
N LEU A 211 13.18 14.99 0.25
CA LEU A 211 12.66 13.63 0.29
C LEU A 211 11.65 13.44 1.43
N ALA A 212 11.92 14.03 2.59
CA ALA A 212 11.02 13.98 3.74
C ALA A 212 11.18 15.22 4.63
N TRP A 213 10.10 15.60 5.30
CA TRP A 213 10.08 16.63 6.33
C TRP A 213 9.33 16.13 7.56
N ASP A 214 9.98 16.19 8.71
CA ASP A 214 9.40 15.88 10.01
C ASP A 214 9.42 17.16 10.86
N PRO A 215 8.30 17.90 10.94
CA PRO A 215 8.23 19.15 11.68
C PRO A 215 8.33 18.94 13.20
N ALA A 216 7.91 17.79 13.71
CA ALA A 216 7.93 17.48 15.14
C ALA A 216 9.35 17.31 15.66
N ASN A 217 10.20 16.61 14.92
CA ASN A 217 11.60 16.38 15.26
C ASN A 217 12.57 17.34 14.55
N LYS A 218 12.05 18.27 13.73
CA LYS A 218 12.82 19.22 12.93
C LYS A 218 13.88 18.53 12.08
N LYS A 219 13.48 17.44 11.41
CA LYS A 219 14.34 16.68 10.52
C LYS A 219 13.92 16.86 9.08
N LEU A 220 14.90 17.23 8.24
CA LEU A 220 14.75 17.41 6.81
C LEU A 220 15.64 16.42 6.08
N GLU A 221 15.08 15.51 5.31
CA GLU A 221 15.84 14.58 4.47
C GLU A 221 15.94 15.13 3.06
N LEU A 222 17.18 15.27 2.59
CA LEU A 222 17.51 15.77 1.26
C LEU A 222 18.09 14.68 0.38
N GLY A 223 17.67 14.65 -0.89
CA GLY A 223 18.29 13.87 -1.95
C GLY A 223 19.32 14.73 -2.69
N ILE A 224 20.49 14.20 -2.90
CA ILE A 224 21.51 14.83 -3.76
C ILE A 224 21.19 14.49 -5.20
N PRO A 225 21.05 15.48 -6.11
CA PRO A 225 20.74 15.21 -7.50
C PRO A 225 21.90 14.49 -8.21
N SER A 226 21.59 13.84 -9.32
CA SER A 226 22.62 13.32 -10.24
C SER A 226 23.48 14.47 -10.76
N GLY A 227 24.80 14.32 -10.65
CA GLY A 227 25.77 15.38 -10.88
C GLY A 227 26.28 16.05 -9.60
N GLY A 228 25.74 15.62 -8.45
CA GLY A 228 26.20 16.08 -7.13
C GLY A 228 25.85 17.54 -6.83
N ILE A 229 26.50 18.07 -5.82
CA ILE A 229 26.47 19.49 -5.43
C ILE A 229 27.87 20.04 -5.31
N THR A 230 28.05 21.33 -5.62
CA THR A 230 29.34 21.99 -5.49
C THR A 230 29.55 22.46 -4.06
N GLY A 231 30.64 22.02 -3.43
CA GLY A 231 30.98 22.31 -2.04
C GLY A 231 30.36 21.28 -1.08
N ILE A 232 30.65 21.43 0.19
CA ILE A 232 30.27 20.47 1.24
C ILE A 232 29.20 21.09 2.12
N LEU A 233 28.15 20.33 2.39
CA LEU A 233 27.12 20.69 3.36
C LEU A 233 27.74 20.83 4.76
N ALA A 234 27.48 21.94 5.41
CA ALA A 234 28.03 22.29 6.70
C ALA A 234 26.99 22.90 7.65
N ASP A 235 27.26 22.85 8.94
CA ASP A 235 26.46 23.45 9.98
C ASP A 235 26.31 24.97 9.73
N GLY A 236 25.15 25.51 10.10
CA GLY A 236 24.86 26.95 9.97
C GLY A 236 24.43 27.39 8.57
N GLN A 237 24.46 26.51 7.57
CA GLN A 237 23.94 26.81 6.23
C GLN A 237 22.41 26.89 6.24
N THR A 238 21.85 27.70 5.34
CA THR A 238 20.41 27.90 5.20
C THR A 238 19.85 27.05 4.07
N VAL A 239 18.77 26.33 4.35
CA VAL A 239 17.94 25.63 3.37
C VAL A 239 16.74 26.50 3.06
N THR A 240 16.40 26.69 1.78
CA THR A 240 15.32 27.59 1.35
C THR A 240 14.44 26.92 0.29
N GLN A 241 13.13 26.84 0.55
CA GLN A 241 12.12 26.35 -0.37
C GLN A 241 11.00 27.38 -0.50
N GLY A 242 11.05 28.20 -1.54
CA GLY A 242 10.16 29.36 -1.67
C GLY A 242 10.32 30.33 -0.51
N SER A 243 9.27 30.51 0.29
CA SER A 243 9.31 31.33 1.52
C SER A 243 9.72 30.55 2.78
N ASN A 244 9.81 29.22 2.68
CA ASN A 244 10.17 28.38 3.83
C ASN A 244 11.69 28.34 3.98
N THR A 245 12.17 28.49 5.21
CA THR A 245 13.62 28.48 5.49
C THR A 245 13.91 27.71 6.76
N ALA A 246 15.10 27.12 6.82
CA ALA A 246 15.64 26.50 8.02
C ALA A 246 17.16 26.61 8.03
N VAL A 247 17.75 26.59 9.22
CA VAL A 247 19.22 26.61 9.38
C VAL A 247 19.67 25.25 9.90
N ILE A 248 20.73 24.71 9.30
CA ILE A 248 21.32 23.43 9.72
C ILE A 248 21.91 23.60 11.13
N ALA A 249 21.49 22.76 12.05
CA ALA A 249 21.96 22.78 13.44
C ALA A 249 23.43 22.32 13.55
N ALA A 250 24.08 22.69 14.64
CA ALA A 250 25.42 22.17 14.96
C ALA A 250 25.40 20.64 15.08
N SER A 251 26.33 19.96 14.40
CA SER A 251 26.37 18.50 14.27
C SER A 251 25.06 17.90 13.74
N GLY A 252 24.34 18.68 12.95
CA GLY A 252 23.01 18.33 12.44
C GLY A 252 22.99 17.55 11.14
N ILE A 253 24.13 17.15 10.60
CA ILE A 253 24.22 16.53 9.28
C ILE A 253 24.56 15.05 9.40
N GLU A 254 23.66 14.19 8.92
CA GLU A 254 23.88 12.75 8.82
C GLU A 254 23.77 12.30 7.35
N ARG A 255 24.88 11.84 6.78
CA ARG A 255 24.96 11.34 5.40
C ARG A 255 24.72 9.85 5.38
N ARG A 256 23.73 9.40 4.64
CA ARG A 256 23.22 8.02 4.63
C ARG A 256 23.37 7.39 3.25
N VAL A 257 24.16 6.33 3.17
CA VAL A 257 24.19 5.44 1.99
C VAL A 257 23.30 4.24 2.31
N TYR A 258 22.21 4.10 1.61
CA TYR A 258 21.32 2.94 1.71
C TYR A 258 21.82 1.86 0.77
N ILE A 259 22.11 0.68 1.29
CA ILE A 259 22.80 -0.37 0.56
C ILE A 259 21.90 -1.59 0.44
N ALA A 260 21.65 -2.04 -0.79
CA ALA A 260 21.12 -3.36 -1.08
C ALA A 260 22.29 -4.31 -1.30
N LYS A 261 22.50 -5.24 -0.36
CA LYS A 261 23.61 -6.19 -0.43
C LYS A 261 23.43 -7.18 -1.59
N ASN A 262 24.52 -7.63 -2.15
CA ASN A 262 24.52 -8.77 -3.05
C ASN A 262 24.08 -10.03 -2.29
N LYS A 263 23.85 -11.15 -3.00
CA LYS A 263 23.51 -12.45 -2.40
C LYS A 263 24.57 -12.95 -1.38
N SER A 264 25.70 -12.26 -1.27
CA SER A 264 26.72 -12.46 -0.24
C SER A 264 26.15 -12.21 1.15
N THR A 265 26.61 -12.98 2.12
CA THR A 265 26.20 -12.88 3.52
C THR A 265 27.00 -11.88 4.33
N ILE A 266 28.04 -11.25 3.74
CA ILE A 266 28.91 -10.30 4.47
C ILE A 266 28.20 -8.95 4.56
N ASP A 267 28.13 -8.45 5.78
CA ASP A 267 27.59 -7.13 6.09
C ASP A 267 28.67 -6.05 5.96
N PHE A 268 28.26 -4.84 5.55
CA PHE A 268 29.08 -3.64 5.73
C PHE A 268 29.18 -3.35 7.22
N ALA A 269 30.37 -2.97 7.67
CA ALA A 269 30.64 -2.74 9.08
C ALA A 269 31.18 -1.33 9.33
N ALA A 270 31.05 -0.86 10.58
CA ALA A 270 31.73 0.37 11.01
C ALA A 270 33.24 0.21 10.89
N ALA A 271 33.94 1.31 10.54
CA ALA A 271 35.35 1.40 10.22
C ALA A 271 35.76 0.79 8.87
N ASP A 272 34.91 0.10 8.13
CA ASP A 272 35.14 -0.21 6.73
C ASP A 272 35.18 1.08 5.89
N SER A 273 35.91 1.06 4.77
CA SER A 273 35.77 2.08 3.73
C SER A 273 34.83 1.57 2.67
N ILE A 274 33.69 2.26 2.47
CA ILE A 274 32.77 2.01 1.34
C ILE A 274 33.31 2.77 0.12
N GLN A 275 33.35 2.11 -1.02
CA GLN A 275 33.76 2.68 -2.29
C GLN A 275 32.76 2.34 -3.39
N ASP A 276 32.41 3.35 -4.20
CA ASP A 276 31.60 3.19 -5.40
C ASP A 276 32.48 3.06 -6.67
N THR A 277 31.82 2.96 -7.84
CA THR A 277 32.52 2.87 -9.14
C THR A 277 33.05 4.21 -9.62
N ASN A 278 32.58 5.33 -9.07
CA ASN A 278 33.02 6.69 -9.41
C ASN A 278 34.18 7.20 -8.53
N SER A 279 34.74 6.31 -7.72
CA SER A 279 35.87 6.62 -6.82
C SER A 279 35.49 7.46 -5.59
N ASN A 280 34.20 7.59 -5.26
CA ASN A 280 33.84 8.05 -3.93
C ASN A 280 34.27 6.98 -2.93
N ALA A 281 35.08 7.35 -1.96
CA ALA A 281 35.54 6.45 -0.91
C ALA A 281 35.38 7.10 0.45
N ALA A 282 34.49 6.56 1.27
CA ALA A 282 34.13 7.09 2.57
C ALA A 282 34.31 6.05 3.67
N ALA A 283 34.88 6.45 4.82
CA ALA A 283 34.89 5.60 6.00
C ALA A 283 33.47 5.49 6.58
N ILE A 284 33.05 4.29 6.91
CA ILE A 284 31.73 4.07 7.53
C ILE A 284 31.81 4.38 9.02
N SER A 285 31.08 5.39 9.48
CA SER A 285 31.02 5.78 10.89
C SER A 285 30.13 4.82 11.72
N SER A 286 29.03 4.41 11.16
CA SER A 286 28.10 3.45 11.77
C SER A 286 27.25 2.76 10.71
N VAL A 287 26.72 1.59 11.05
CA VAL A 287 25.79 0.84 10.20
C VAL A 287 24.54 0.52 10.99
N ARG A 288 23.38 0.66 10.33
CA ARG A 288 22.08 0.34 10.90
C ARG A 288 21.30 -0.55 9.93
N ASP A 289 20.41 -1.37 10.48
CA ASP A 289 19.43 -2.11 9.67
C ASP A 289 18.36 -1.15 9.14
N GLU A 290 18.25 -1.04 7.82
CA GLU A 290 17.32 -0.09 7.19
C GLU A 290 15.84 -0.43 7.48
N TYR A 291 15.50 -1.72 7.53
CA TYR A 291 14.12 -2.13 7.70
C TYR A 291 13.56 -1.78 9.09
N LEU A 292 14.41 -1.72 10.11
CA LEU A 292 14.01 -1.28 11.44
C LEU A 292 13.70 0.21 11.53
N GLU A 293 14.16 1.00 10.56
CA GLU A 293 13.86 2.43 10.45
C GLU A 293 12.79 2.74 9.40
N ARG A 294 12.44 1.78 8.55
CA ARG A 294 11.49 1.98 7.44
C ARG A 294 10.08 2.22 7.94
N GLU A 295 9.52 3.36 7.57
CA GLU A 295 8.16 3.76 7.90
C GLU A 295 7.24 3.68 6.67
N TYR A 296 5.94 3.47 6.88
CA TYR A 296 4.92 3.59 5.85
C TYR A 296 3.96 4.77 6.10
N LEU A 297 3.82 5.18 7.35
CA LEU A 297 3.22 6.45 7.78
C LEU A 297 4.18 7.10 8.78
N PRO A 298 4.12 8.42 8.98
CA PRO A 298 4.96 9.10 9.95
C PRO A 298 4.86 8.45 11.33
N GLY A 299 5.99 7.96 11.85
CA GLY A 299 6.09 7.27 13.14
C GLY A 299 5.60 5.82 13.14
N VAL A 300 5.13 5.25 12.03
CA VAL A 300 4.64 3.88 11.98
C VAL A 300 5.54 3.01 11.09
N LYS A 301 6.25 2.09 11.73
CA LYS A 301 7.29 1.29 11.08
C LYS A 301 6.75 0.00 10.48
N TRP A 302 7.34 -0.42 9.35
CA TRP A 302 7.00 -1.67 8.70
C TRP A 302 7.28 -2.92 9.56
N ILE A 303 8.28 -2.88 10.41
CA ILE A 303 8.59 -4.00 11.31
C ILE A 303 7.44 -4.34 12.27
N ASN A 304 6.57 -3.37 12.56
CA ASN A 304 5.36 -3.59 13.36
C ASN A 304 4.26 -4.32 12.57
N VAL A 305 4.35 -4.33 11.25
CA VAL A 305 3.41 -5.03 10.36
C VAL A 305 3.89 -6.45 10.11
N ALA A 306 5.14 -6.59 9.68
CA ALA A 306 5.74 -7.87 9.31
C ALA A 306 7.26 -7.81 9.37
N PRO A 307 7.97 -8.95 9.48
CA PRO A 307 9.41 -9.05 9.24
C PRO A 307 9.77 -8.55 7.84
N ARG A 308 11.05 -8.24 7.62
CA ARG A 308 11.55 -7.85 6.29
C ARG A 308 11.13 -8.86 5.22
N PRO A 309 10.57 -8.41 4.08
CA PRO A 309 10.35 -9.29 2.94
C PRO A 309 11.67 -9.90 2.49
N GLY A 310 11.66 -11.16 2.20
CA GLY A 310 12.86 -11.92 1.86
C GLY A 310 12.76 -12.61 0.51
N THR A 311 13.10 -13.88 0.52
CA THR A 311 13.01 -14.77 -0.64
C THR A 311 12.03 -15.87 -0.31
N SER A 312 10.99 -16.03 -1.10
CA SER A 312 10.06 -17.13 -0.97
C SER A 312 10.76 -18.47 -1.23
N LEU A 313 10.26 -19.53 -0.62
CA LEU A 313 10.80 -20.86 -0.87
C LEU A 313 10.70 -21.24 -2.36
N TYR A 314 9.62 -20.82 -3.02
CA TYR A 314 9.41 -21.06 -4.44
C TYR A 314 10.50 -20.40 -5.30
N ALA A 315 10.76 -19.12 -5.09
CA ALA A 315 11.81 -18.40 -5.81
C ALA A 315 13.20 -18.93 -5.48
N SER A 316 13.48 -19.28 -4.23
CA SER A 316 14.75 -19.87 -3.81
C SER A 316 15.05 -21.19 -4.53
N ASN A 317 14.05 -22.07 -4.65
CA ASN A 317 14.17 -23.33 -5.38
C ASN A 317 14.40 -23.14 -6.88
N ALA A 318 13.91 -22.04 -7.45
CA ALA A 318 14.13 -21.67 -8.85
C ALA A 318 15.41 -20.85 -9.08
N GLY A 319 16.22 -20.60 -8.04
CA GLY A 319 17.47 -19.83 -8.13
C GLY A 319 17.29 -18.32 -8.05
N GLY A 320 16.07 -17.81 -7.91
CA GLY A 320 15.75 -16.41 -7.68
C GLY A 320 15.98 -15.99 -6.22
N PHE A 321 15.89 -14.70 -5.93
CA PHE A 321 15.92 -14.17 -4.56
C PHE A 321 15.30 -12.77 -4.47
N ARG A 322 14.81 -12.41 -3.26
CA ARG A 322 14.16 -11.13 -2.94
C ARG A 322 12.89 -10.86 -3.73
N ASP A 323 12.11 -11.91 -3.95
CA ASP A 323 10.84 -11.81 -4.64
C ASP A 323 9.67 -11.36 -3.75
N GLU A 324 9.82 -11.44 -2.42
CA GLU A 324 8.73 -11.12 -1.53
C GLU A 324 8.41 -9.63 -1.47
N VAL A 325 7.13 -9.34 -1.32
CA VAL A 325 6.55 -8.01 -1.14
C VAL A 325 5.44 -8.06 -0.09
N HIS A 326 5.35 -7.00 0.71
CA HIS A 326 4.21 -6.78 1.60
C HIS A 326 3.38 -5.63 1.05
N VAL A 327 2.06 -5.80 1.11
CA VAL A 327 1.08 -4.80 0.70
C VAL A 327 0.10 -4.62 1.84
N ILE A 328 -0.15 -3.38 2.24
CA ILE A 328 -1.21 -3.04 3.19
C ILE A 328 -2.13 -1.99 2.62
N VAL A 329 -3.39 -2.11 2.95
CA VAL A 329 -4.44 -1.15 2.62
C VAL A 329 -4.83 -0.44 3.90
N VAL A 330 -4.82 0.88 3.89
CA VAL A 330 -4.98 1.71 5.09
C VAL A 330 -6.05 2.76 4.84
N ASP A 331 -6.87 3.00 5.83
CA ASP A 331 -7.80 4.13 5.88
C ASP A 331 -7.03 5.39 6.35
N VAL A 332 -6.51 6.17 5.40
CA VAL A 332 -5.55 7.25 5.70
C VAL A 332 -6.20 8.41 6.45
N ASP A 333 -7.43 8.73 6.07
CA ASP A 333 -8.18 9.88 6.61
C ASP A 333 -9.26 9.46 7.62
N GLY A 334 -9.45 8.16 7.85
CA GLY A 334 -10.53 7.64 8.71
C GLY A 334 -11.91 7.67 8.06
N GLY A 335 -11.99 7.84 6.74
CA GLY A 335 -13.27 7.96 6.02
C GLY A 335 -14.08 6.67 5.95
N ILE A 336 -13.46 5.51 6.15
CA ILE A 336 -14.10 4.20 6.12
C ILE A 336 -14.40 3.71 7.54
N THR A 337 -13.38 3.67 8.39
CA THR A 337 -13.47 3.10 9.74
C THR A 337 -13.81 4.13 10.82
N GLY A 338 -13.62 5.42 10.53
CA GLY A 338 -13.66 6.50 11.52
C GLY A 338 -12.35 6.72 12.26
N THR A 339 -11.31 5.93 11.95
CA THR A 339 -9.99 6.02 12.59
C THR A 339 -8.89 6.23 11.55
N THR A 340 -8.24 7.37 11.60
CA THR A 340 -7.11 7.72 10.73
C THR A 340 -5.97 6.71 10.90
N GLY A 341 -5.43 6.21 9.81
CA GLY A 341 -4.32 5.26 9.81
C GLY A 341 -4.71 3.81 10.12
N ALA A 342 -6.00 3.48 10.22
CA ALA A 342 -6.46 2.11 10.46
C ALA A 342 -6.08 1.20 9.29
N VAL A 343 -5.47 0.06 9.58
CA VAL A 343 -5.14 -0.96 8.58
C VAL A 343 -6.41 -1.74 8.24
N LEU A 344 -6.84 -1.66 6.99
CA LEU A 344 -8.02 -2.36 6.44
C LEU A 344 -7.66 -3.78 6.03
N GLU A 345 -6.57 -3.95 5.28
CA GLU A 345 -6.10 -5.24 4.79
C GLU A 345 -4.59 -5.36 4.89
N ARG A 346 -4.14 -6.58 5.03
CA ARG A 346 -2.72 -6.91 5.19
C ARG A 346 -2.36 -8.15 4.40
N PHE A 347 -1.55 -7.96 3.37
CA PHE A 347 -0.99 -9.01 2.53
C PHE A 347 0.52 -9.09 2.76
N VAL A 348 0.98 -10.18 3.35
CA VAL A 348 2.36 -10.34 3.79
C VAL A 348 2.98 -11.55 3.10
N GLY A 349 4.23 -11.41 2.63
CA GLY A 349 4.97 -12.50 2.00
C GLY A 349 4.42 -12.90 0.64
N LEU A 350 3.79 -11.95 -0.09
CA LEU A 350 3.41 -12.16 -1.48
C LEU A 350 4.64 -12.15 -2.36
N SER A 351 4.61 -12.86 -3.48
CA SER A 351 5.71 -12.88 -4.45
C SER A 351 5.46 -11.94 -5.61
N LYS A 352 6.53 -11.30 -6.09
CA LYS A 352 6.55 -10.55 -7.34
C LYS A 352 6.65 -11.46 -8.57
N ALA A 353 7.01 -12.74 -8.38
CA ALA A 353 7.10 -13.70 -9.46
C ALA A 353 5.71 -14.20 -9.89
N SER A 354 5.42 -14.12 -11.18
CA SER A 354 4.11 -14.44 -11.75
C SER A 354 3.74 -15.93 -11.64
N ASP A 355 4.72 -16.79 -11.51
CA ASP A 355 4.59 -18.24 -11.38
C ASP A 355 4.66 -18.74 -9.93
N ALA A 356 4.82 -17.84 -8.97
CA ALA A 356 5.00 -18.18 -7.56
C ALA A 356 3.80 -18.91 -6.97
N LYS A 357 4.10 -19.92 -6.15
CA LYS A 357 3.12 -20.74 -5.45
C LYS A 357 3.44 -20.84 -3.96
N THR A 358 2.40 -20.97 -3.16
CA THR A 358 2.51 -21.34 -1.75
C THR A 358 2.91 -22.81 -1.61
N SER A 359 3.25 -23.22 -0.38
CA SER A 359 3.55 -24.64 -0.09
C SER A 359 2.40 -25.61 -0.37
N VAL A 360 1.16 -25.12 -0.42
CA VAL A 360 -0.03 -25.90 -0.75
C VAL A 360 -0.44 -25.81 -2.22
N GLY A 361 0.35 -25.12 -3.05
CA GLY A 361 0.16 -25.03 -4.50
C GLY A 361 -0.74 -23.91 -5.00
N GLU A 362 -1.31 -23.10 -4.10
CA GLU A 362 -2.07 -21.89 -4.48
C GLU A 362 -1.13 -20.82 -5.04
N THR A 363 -1.67 -19.92 -5.86
CA THR A 363 -0.89 -18.76 -6.32
C THR A 363 -0.44 -17.89 -5.16
N ASN A 364 0.82 -17.47 -5.20
CA ASN A 364 1.37 -16.45 -4.30
C ASN A 364 1.75 -15.16 -5.05
N TYR A 365 1.39 -15.07 -6.32
CA TYR A 365 1.64 -13.87 -7.12
C TYR A 365 0.79 -12.72 -6.62
N TYR A 366 1.43 -11.62 -6.23
CA TYR A 366 0.77 -10.50 -5.53
C TYR A 366 -0.46 -9.95 -6.27
N LYS A 367 -0.40 -9.85 -7.61
CA LYS A 367 -1.53 -9.40 -8.45
C LYS A 367 -2.76 -10.30 -8.27
N GLU A 368 -2.56 -11.61 -8.40
CA GLU A 368 -3.65 -12.59 -8.31
C GLU A 368 -4.21 -12.70 -6.90
N VAL A 369 -3.34 -12.64 -5.88
CA VAL A 369 -3.78 -12.65 -4.49
C VAL A 369 -4.61 -11.41 -4.15
N ILE A 370 -4.19 -10.22 -4.57
CA ILE A 370 -4.97 -8.98 -4.38
C ILE A 370 -6.31 -9.10 -5.11
N LYS A 371 -6.32 -9.56 -6.37
CA LYS A 371 -7.56 -9.76 -7.13
C LYS A 371 -8.54 -10.66 -6.38
N GLN A 372 -8.06 -11.78 -5.84
CA GLN A 372 -8.90 -12.82 -5.24
C GLN A 372 -9.35 -12.48 -3.81
N ARG A 373 -8.53 -11.78 -3.03
CA ARG A 373 -8.71 -11.65 -1.59
C ARG A 373 -9.01 -10.25 -1.10
N SER A 374 -8.66 -9.21 -1.88
CA SER A 374 -8.94 -7.84 -1.43
C SER A 374 -10.43 -7.52 -1.53
N GLU A 375 -10.97 -6.90 -0.50
CA GLU A 375 -12.34 -6.37 -0.47
C GLU A 375 -12.36 -4.86 -0.78
N TYR A 376 -11.19 -4.19 -0.75
CA TYR A 376 -11.11 -2.74 -0.86
C TYR A 376 -10.51 -2.25 -2.18
N ILE A 377 -9.65 -3.06 -2.84
CA ILE A 377 -8.91 -2.59 -4.00
C ILE A 377 -8.94 -3.55 -5.20
N TYR A 378 -8.94 -2.96 -6.39
CA TYR A 378 -8.60 -3.61 -7.66
C TYR A 378 -7.16 -3.30 -8.04
N TRP A 379 -6.50 -4.26 -8.65
CA TRP A 379 -5.20 -4.05 -9.28
C TRP A 379 -5.39 -3.54 -10.72
N GLY A 380 -4.66 -2.49 -11.15
CA GLY A 380 -4.76 -1.92 -12.49
C GLY A 380 -3.58 -2.27 -13.39
N LYS A 381 -2.39 -1.91 -12.98
CA LYS A 381 -1.15 -2.23 -13.71
C LYS A 381 0.04 -2.30 -12.76
N HIS A 382 1.17 -2.82 -13.29
CA HIS A 382 2.45 -2.76 -12.59
C HIS A 382 2.99 -1.32 -12.56
N GLU A 383 3.61 -0.97 -11.48
CA GLU A 383 4.34 0.29 -11.39
C GLU A 383 5.63 0.23 -12.19
N THR A 384 5.96 1.31 -12.87
CA THR A 384 7.18 1.41 -13.66
C THR A 384 8.41 1.30 -12.75
N GLY A 385 9.34 0.41 -13.11
CA GLY A 385 10.60 0.21 -12.38
C GLY A 385 10.53 -0.73 -11.18
N LEU A 386 9.35 -1.13 -10.69
CA LEU A 386 9.21 -2.04 -9.55
C LEU A 386 9.16 -3.51 -9.95
N PHE A 387 8.34 -3.82 -10.95
CA PHE A 387 8.05 -5.19 -11.35
C PHE A 387 8.04 -5.32 -12.88
N SER A 388 8.57 -6.43 -13.36
CA SER A 388 8.24 -6.88 -14.71
C SER A 388 6.91 -7.63 -14.69
N ALA A 389 6.03 -7.34 -15.63
CA ALA A 389 4.72 -7.99 -15.75
C ALA A 389 4.81 -9.50 -16.02
N THR A 390 5.93 -9.96 -16.57
CA THR A 390 6.16 -11.35 -16.99
C THR A 390 7.26 -12.05 -16.21
N SER A 391 7.77 -11.43 -15.14
CA SER A 391 8.86 -12.00 -14.36
C SER A 391 8.46 -13.28 -13.63
N THR A 392 9.31 -14.27 -13.70
CA THR A 392 9.17 -15.59 -13.06
C THR A 392 10.13 -15.75 -11.88
N ALA A 393 9.98 -16.81 -11.10
CA ALA A 393 10.84 -17.06 -9.95
C ALA A 393 12.33 -17.22 -10.30
N SER A 394 12.66 -17.60 -11.53
CA SER A 394 14.04 -17.76 -12.02
C SER A 394 14.68 -16.47 -12.52
N ASP A 395 13.94 -15.36 -12.64
CA ASP A 395 14.45 -14.12 -13.24
C ASP A 395 15.45 -13.32 -12.37
N GLY A 396 15.88 -13.87 -11.26
CA GLY A 396 17.03 -13.39 -10.52
C GLY A 396 16.73 -12.55 -9.28
N ASN A 397 17.42 -11.44 -9.11
CA ASN A 397 17.34 -10.59 -7.91
C ASN A 397 16.27 -9.50 -8.04
N TRP A 398 15.26 -9.57 -7.23
CA TRP A 398 14.09 -8.70 -7.30
C TRP A 398 14.19 -7.44 -6.43
N GLY A 399 15.02 -7.41 -5.43
CA GLY A 399 15.01 -6.34 -4.44
C GLY A 399 16.21 -5.38 -4.51
N GLN A 400 17.06 -5.47 -5.54
CA GLN A 400 18.24 -4.61 -5.68
C GLN A 400 18.05 -3.38 -6.56
N THR A 401 16.86 -3.19 -7.14
CA THR A 401 16.57 -1.97 -7.89
C THR A 401 15.91 -0.94 -6.98
N ALA A 402 16.27 0.32 -7.24
CA ALA A 402 15.70 1.44 -6.50
C ALA A 402 14.22 1.58 -6.79
N ALA A 403 13.30 1.59 -6.02
CA ALA A 403 11.86 1.86 -6.15
C ALA A 403 10.94 0.87 -5.42
N SER A 404 11.46 0.22 -4.40
CA SER A 404 10.73 -0.80 -3.67
C SER A 404 9.76 -0.27 -2.61
N ARG A 405 9.84 1.03 -2.29
CA ARG A 405 8.94 1.67 -1.32
C ARG A 405 8.08 2.68 -2.03
N GLN A 406 6.87 2.31 -2.39
CA GLN A 406 5.93 3.24 -3.01
C GLN A 406 4.63 3.30 -2.24
N PHE A 407 4.19 4.51 -2.04
CA PHE A 407 2.91 4.85 -1.47
C PHE A 407 1.95 5.27 -2.58
N ASN A 408 0.78 4.63 -2.62
CA ASN A 408 -0.28 4.98 -3.55
C ASN A 408 -1.53 5.42 -2.79
N LEU A 409 -1.77 6.70 -2.77
CA LEU A 409 -3.02 7.23 -2.28
C LEU A 409 -4.06 7.18 -3.40
N LEU A 410 -5.21 6.58 -3.15
CA LEU A 410 -6.31 6.51 -4.09
C LEU A 410 -7.04 7.86 -4.16
N ARG A 411 -6.44 8.80 -4.87
CA ARG A 411 -7.04 10.11 -5.17
C ARG A 411 -6.89 10.41 -6.64
N SER A 412 -7.93 10.91 -7.24
CA SER A 412 -7.84 11.46 -8.59
C SER A 412 -7.88 12.99 -8.54
N SER A 413 -7.28 13.63 -9.54
CA SER A 413 -7.32 15.09 -9.68
C SER A 413 -8.73 15.64 -9.87
N THR A 414 -9.65 14.80 -10.34
CA THR A 414 -11.07 15.15 -10.56
C THR A 414 -11.99 14.66 -9.45
N GLY A 415 -11.45 13.96 -8.42
CA GLY A 415 -12.22 13.36 -7.34
C GLY A 415 -13.16 12.24 -7.81
N SER A 416 -13.58 11.41 -6.89
CA SER A 416 -14.75 10.56 -7.04
C SER A 416 -15.93 11.29 -6.36
N THR A 417 -17.13 11.15 -6.92
CA THR A 417 -18.35 11.74 -6.39
C THR A 417 -19.33 10.64 -6.02
N ASP A 418 -20.11 10.85 -4.98
CA ASP A 418 -21.18 9.94 -4.56
C ASP A 418 -22.37 10.03 -5.50
#